data_f6cdf07c7b370f5f33c525567364726a
#
_entry.id   f6cdf07c7b370f5f33c525567364726a
#
_cell.length_a   1.000
_cell.length_b   1.000
_cell.length_c   1.000
_cell.angle_alpha   90.00
_cell.angle_beta   90.00
_cell.angle_gamma   90.00
#
_symmetry.space_group_name_H-M   'P 1'
#
loop_
_entity.id
_entity.type
_entity.pdbx_description
1 polymer ?
#
loop_
_entity_poly.entity_id
_entity_poly.type
_entity_poly.pdbx_seq_one_letter_code
_entity_poly.pdbx_strand_id
1 'polypeptide(L)'
;YVGSQKIGDPVSVTYIEDGQTKTADGKIIKLTNGKNGIGISLIDRTEAKGDVPVQFATAGIGGPSAGMMFSLAIYTQVADPDLRQGRHIAGTGTINQDGTVGDIGGIDKKVVAADKEGAEIFFAPNNPVSKEEKKANPKAKSNYETAKEAAKQIHSKMKIVPVKTLQDAIDYLKKN
;
A
#
# COMPACT_ATOMS: atom_id res chain seq x y z
N TYR A 1 -16.81 -13.11 -8.22
CA TYR A 1 -17.85 -14.14 -8.00
C TYR A 1 -18.46 -14.03 -6.60
N VAL A 2 -17.69 -14.20 -5.52
CA VAL A 2 -18.22 -14.23 -4.13
C VAL A 2 -19.01 -12.97 -3.78
N GLY A 3 -18.51 -11.79 -4.13
CA GLY A 3 -19.17 -10.51 -3.81
C GLY A 3 -20.51 -10.28 -4.52
N SER A 4 -20.78 -11.00 -5.61
CA SER A 4 -22.05 -10.92 -6.34
C SER A 4 -23.11 -11.93 -5.88
N GLN A 5 -22.75 -12.87 -4.97
CA GLN A 5 -23.67 -13.86 -4.45
C GLN A 5 -24.53 -13.31 -3.30
N LYS A 6 -25.66 -13.95 -3.03
CA LYS A 6 -26.55 -13.55 -1.93
C LYS A 6 -26.10 -14.20 -0.61
N ILE A 7 -26.38 -13.52 0.51
CA ILE A 7 -26.16 -14.08 1.83
C ILE A 7 -26.98 -15.39 1.97
N GLY A 8 -26.31 -16.46 2.41
CA GLY A 8 -26.86 -17.80 2.56
C GLY A 8 -26.65 -18.71 1.35
N ASP A 9 -26.24 -18.20 0.19
CA ASP A 9 -25.93 -19.03 -0.96
C ASP A 9 -24.79 -20.01 -0.61
N PRO A 10 -24.85 -21.26 -1.10
CA PRO A 10 -23.79 -22.24 -0.89
C PRO A 10 -22.55 -21.85 -1.71
N VAL A 11 -21.39 -22.12 -1.15
CA VAL A 11 -20.08 -21.94 -1.82
C VAL A 11 -19.20 -23.12 -1.49
N SER A 12 -18.50 -23.63 -2.49
CA SER A 12 -17.48 -24.67 -2.34
C SER A 12 -16.12 -24.08 -2.71
N VAL A 13 -15.13 -24.27 -1.82
CA VAL A 13 -13.76 -23.77 -2.00
C VAL A 13 -12.82 -24.95 -2.07
N THR A 14 -12.13 -25.09 -3.20
CA THR A 14 -11.03 -26.04 -3.36
C THR A 14 -9.72 -25.37 -3.02
N TYR A 15 -8.93 -25.96 -2.15
CA TYR A 15 -7.66 -25.42 -1.67
C TYR A 15 -6.60 -26.51 -1.51
N ILE A 16 -5.35 -26.10 -1.40
CA ILE A 16 -4.23 -27.02 -1.15
C ILE A 16 -3.75 -26.81 0.29
N GLU A 17 -3.71 -27.89 1.05
CA GLU A 17 -3.16 -27.94 2.41
C GLU A 17 -2.18 -29.10 2.51
N ASP A 18 -0.96 -28.87 2.93
CA ASP A 18 0.13 -29.86 3.02
C ASP A 18 0.36 -30.64 1.70
N GLY A 19 0.26 -29.92 0.56
CA GLY A 19 0.42 -30.50 -0.77
C GLY A 19 -0.77 -31.33 -1.28
N GLN A 20 -1.85 -31.45 -0.49
CA GLN A 20 -3.06 -32.19 -0.86
C GLN A 20 -4.19 -31.23 -1.24
N THR A 21 -4.90 -31.57 -2.30
CA THR A 21 -6.10 -30.84 -2.69
C THR A 21 -7.27 -31.24 -1.82
N LYS A 22 -7.88 -30.27 -1.16
CA LYS A 22 -9.07 -30.44 -0.30
C LYS A 22 -10.18 -29.53 -0.78
N THR A 23 -11.42 -29.88 -0.42
CA THR A 23 -12.59 -29.05 -0.69
C THR A 23 -13.36 -28.84 0.59
N ALA A 24 -13.79 -27.63 0.85
CA ALA A 24 -14.66 -27.26 1.95
C ALA A 24 -15.91 -26.53 1.45
N ASP A 25 -17.05 -26.90 2.00
CA ASP A 25 -18.32 -26.27 1.70
C ASP A 25 -18.68 -25.26 2.80
N GLY A 26 -19.25 -24.15 2.38
CA GLY A 26 -19.66 -23.06 3.26
C GLY A 26 -20.85 -22.29 2.71
N LYS A 27 -21.10 -21.14 3.29
CA LYS A 27 -22.17 -20.22 2.83
C LYS A 27 -21.62 -18.80 2.76
N ILE A 28 -22.18 -18.01 1.85
CA ILE A 28 -21.94 -16.58 1.79
C ILE A 28 -22.49 -15.91 3.05
N ILE A 29 -21.67 -15.13 3.72
CA ILE A 29 -22.02 -14.38 4.92
C ILE A 29 -21.88 -12.87 4.70
N LYS A 30 -22.49 -12.06 5.55
CA LYS A 30 -22.23 -10.64 5.61
C LYS A 30 -20.97 -10.38 6.43
N LEU A 31 -19.97 -9.76 5.84
CA LEU A 31 -18.73 -9.39 6.51
C LEU A 31 -18.90 -8.10 7.34
N THR A 32 -17.98 -7.85 8.26
CA THR A 32 -17.98 -6.64 9.11
C THR A 32 -17.90 -5.34 8.34
N ASN A 33 -17.33 -5.35 7.13
CA ASN A 33 -17.28 -4.21 6.20
C ASN A 33 -18.56 -4.03 5.37
N GLY A 34 -19.62 -4.80 5.67
CA GLY A 34 -20.90 -4.73 4.99
C GLY A 34 -20.98 -5.43 3.62
N LYS A 35 -19.88 -6.02 3.14
CA LYS A 35 -19.86 -6.77 1.87
C LYS A 35 -20.21 -8.25 2.08
N ASN A 36 -20.65 -8.92 1.01
CA ASN A 36 -20.85 -10.37 1.01
C ASN A 36 -19.51 -11.07 0.83
N GLY A 37 -19.27 -12.15 1.58
CA GLY A 37 -18.02 -12.87 1.56
C GLY A 37 -18.09 -14.22 2.25
N ILE A 38 -16.96 -14.89 2.35
CA ILE A 38 -16.81 -16.22 2.99
C ILE A 38 -15.95 -16.19 4.26
N GLY A 39 -15.57 -14.98 4.73
CA GLY A 39 -14.86 -14.81 6.00
C GLY A 39 -13.40 -15.27 6.00
N ILE A 40 -12.76 -15.36 4.83
CA ILE A 40 -11.32 -15.65 4.70
C ILE A 40 -10.53 -14.39 4.37
N SER A 41 -9.28 -14.33 4.81
CA SER A 41 -8.31 -13.33 4.37
C SER A 41 -7.38 -13.96 3.35
N LEU A 42 -7.18 -13.27 2.23
CA LEU A 42 -6.25 -13.71 1.19
C LEU A 42 -4.93 -12.95 1.36
N ILE A 43 -3.83 -13.67 1.25
CA ILE A 43 -2.48 -13.12 1.17
C ILE A 43 -1.86 -13.65 -0.11
N ASP A 44 -1.52 -12.76 -1.02
CA ASP A 44 -0.77 -13.12 -2.20
C ASP A 44 0.67 -13.48 -1.82
N ARG A 45 1.11 -14.66 -2.25
CA ARG A 45 2.50 -15.08 -2.17
C ARG A 45 3.10 -15.00 -3.58
N THR A 46 3.57 -13.82 -3.93
CA THR A 46 4.29 -13.62 -5.19
C THR A 46 5.77 -13.86 -4.94
N GLU A 47 6.37 -14.81 -5.65
CA GLU A 47 7.82 -14.97 -5.72
C GLU A 47 8.34 -14.26 -6.95
N ALA A 48 9.24 -13.29 -6.75
CA ALA A 48 10.02 -12.72 -7.83
C ALA A 48 11.33 -13.50 -7.96
N LYS A 49 11.57 -14.10 -9.12
CA LYS A 49 12.85 -14.74 -9.45
C LYS A 49 13.63 -13.79 -10.35
N GLY A 50 14.83 -13.45 -9.95
CA GLY A 50 15.74 -12.59 -10.70
C GLY A 50 17.19 -12.96 -10.39
N ASP A 51 18.12 -12.44 -11.19
CA ASP A 51 19.56 -12.71 -11.05
C ASP A 51 20.16 -12.02 -9.80
N VAL A 52 19.46 -11.04 -9.24
CA VAL A 52 19.88 -10.33 -8.03
C VAL A 52 19.07 -10.85 -6.85
N PRO A 53 19.70 -11.47 -5.83
CA PRO A 53 19.00 -11.92 -4.64
C PRO A 53 18.56 -10.72 -3.80
N VAL A 54 17.25 -10.63 -3.51
CA VAL A 54 16.69 -9.62 -2.62
C VAL A 54 16.20 -10.27 -1.34
N GLN A 55 16.68 -9.79 -0.19
CA GLN A 55 16.22 -10.25 1.11
C GLN A 55 15.50 -9.10 1.84
N PHE A 56 14.34 -9.41 2.39
CA PHE A 56 13.57 -8.47 3.21
C PHE A 56 13.70 -8.79 4.69
N ALA A 57 14.31 -7.90 5.46
CA ALA A 57 14.32 -7.98 6.91
C ALA A 57 13.12 -7.21 7.49
N THR A 58 11.92 -7.78 7.35
CA THR A 58 10.66 -7.13 7.72
C THR A 58 10.00 -7.73 8.95
N ALA A 59 10.77 -8.38 9.81
CA ALA A 59 10.24 -8.98 11.04
C ALA A 59 9.46 -7.92 11.85
N GLY A 60 8.18 -8.19 12.11
CA GLY A 60 7.29 -7.27 12.84
C GLY A 60 6.64 -6.16 12.02
N ILE A 61 6.95 -6.05 10.73
CA ILE A 61 6.26 -5.12 9.81
C ILE A 61 5.17 -5.89 9.07
N GLY A 62 3.92 -5.49 9.28
CA GLY A 62 2.76 -6.11 8.63
C GLY A 62 2.05 -5.16 7.67
N GLY A 63 1.33 -5.76 6.72
CA GLY A 63 0.48 -5.05 5.77
C GLY A 63 1.21 -4.51 4.53
N PRO A 64 0.47 -4.25 3.44
CA PRO A 64 1.03 -3.94 2.11
C PRO A 64 1.47 -2.47 1.97
N SER A 65 1.26 -1.62 2.98
CA SER A 65 1.42 -0.16 2.87
C SER A 65 2.87 0.34 2.73
N ALA A 66 3.86 -0.54 2.88
CA ALA A 66 5.27 -0.25 2.67
C ALA A 66 5.76 -0.65 1.27
N GLY A 67 4.92 -1.27 0.45
CA GLY A 67 5.31 -1.87 -0.83
C GLY A 67 6.02 -0.92 -1.77
N MET A 68 5.49 0.29 -1.95
CA MET A 68 6.12 1.31 -2.79
C MET A 68 7.52 1.67 -2.29
N MET A 69 7.71 1.84 -0.98
CA MET A 69 9.01 2.20 -0.41
C MET A 69 10.01 1.05 -0.47
N PHE A 70 9.58 -0.20 -0.31
CA PHE A 70 10.44 -1.36 -0.54
C PHE A 70 10.88 -1.46 -2.01
N SER A 71 9.98 -1.23 -2.96
CA SER A 71 10.32 -1.21 -4.38
C SER A 71 11.31 -0.09 -4.71
N LEU A 72 11.13 1.10 -4.14
CA LEU A 72 12.06 2.21 -4.28
C LEU A 72 13.43 1.88 -3.68
N ALA A 73 13.47 1.24 -2.51
CA ALA A 73 14.71 0.82 -1.86
C ALA A 73 15.47 -0.22 -2.69
N ILE A 74 14.77 -1.20 -3.28
CA ILE A 74 15.37 -2.18 -4.20
C ILE A 74 15.93 -1.45 -5.42
N TYR A 75 15.15 -0.56 -6.04
CA TYR A 75 15.59 0.20 -7.20
C TYR A 75 16.87 0.99 -6.90
N THR A 76 16.94 1.67 -5.75
CA THR A 76 18.13 2.44 -5.37
C THR A 76 19.35 1.56 -5.10
N GLN A 77 19.17 0.32 -4.65
CA GLN A 77 20.30 -0.57 -4.40
C GLN A 77 20.81 -1.26 -5.66
N VAL A 78 19.92 -1.55 -6.60
CA VAL A 78 20.23 -2.40 -7.77
C VAL A 78 20.49 -1.56 -9.02
N ALA A 79 19.68 -0.53 -9.26
CA ALA A 79 19.68 0.21 -10.53
C ALA A 79 20.31 1.60 -10.44
N ASP A 80 20.18 2.30 -9.31
CA ASP A 80 20.66 3.68 -9.17
C ASP A 80 21.06 3.98 -7.70
N PRO A 81 22.25 3.54 -7.25
CA PRO A 81 22.71 3.72 -5.86
C PRO A 81 22.79 5.19 -5.42
N ASP A 82 23.01 6.10 -6.36
CA ASP A 82 23.18 7.53 -6.08
C ASP A 82 21.86 8.30 -6.05
N LEU A 83 20.73 7.66 -6.38
CA LEU A 83 19.42 8.31 -6.48
C LEU A 83 19.01 9.05 -5.19
N ARG A 84 19.38 8.53 -4.04
CA ARG A 84 19.08 9.16 -2.75
C ARG A 84 19.86 10.45 -2.47
N GLN A 85 21.09 10.57 -2.99
CA GLN A 85 21.97 11.72 -2.75
C GLN A 85 22.10 12.11 -1.27
N GLY A 86 22.15 11.10 -0.36
CA GLY A 86 22.23 11.31 1.08
C GLY A 86 20.93 11.77 1.76
N ARG A 87 19.86 12.02 1.02
CA ARG A 87 18.58 12.53 1.58
C ARG A 87 17.88 11.49 2.45
N HIS A 88 17.24 11.96 3.51
CA HIS A 88 16.33 11.16 4.33
C HIS A 88 14.93 11.13 3.67
N ILE A 89 14.58 9.98 3.11
CA ILE A 89 13.35 9.81 2.34
C ILE A 89 12.44 8.84 3.08
N ALA A 90 11.21 9.27 3.33
CA ALA A 90 10.11 8.46 3.84
C ALA A 90 8.97 8.41 2.82
N GLY A 91 8.00 7.57 3.08
CA GLY A 91 6.80 7.48 2.24
C GLY A 91 5.95 6.27 2.59
N THR A 92 4.87 6.12 1.88
CA THR A 92 3.95 5.00 2.03
C THR A 92 3.16 4.79 0.74
N GLY A 93 2.62 3.61 0.57
CA GLY A 93 1.80 3.22 -0.57
C GLY A 93 1.87 1.72 -0.77
N THR A 94 0.76 1.12 -1.18
CA THR A 94 0.81 -0.22 -1.75
C THR A 94 1.45 -0.15 -3.13
N ILE A 95 1.88 -1.28 -3.67
CA ILE A 95 2.44 -1.36 -5.02
C ILE A 95 1.77 -2.50 -5.78
N ASN A 96 1.39 -2.26 -7.02
CA ASN A 96 0.88 -3.26 -7.94
C ASN A 96 1.97 -3.68 -8.94
N GLN A 97 1.75 -4.79 -9.64
CA GLN A 97 2.71 -5.33 -10.64
C GLN A 97 3.02 -4.35 -11.77
N ASP A 98 2.09 -3.48 -12.13
CA ASP A 98 2.24 -2.44 -13.15
C ASP A 98 2.96 -1.18 -12.63
N GLY A 99 3.41 -1.19 -11.37
CA GLY A 99 4.08 -0.06 -10.73
C GLY A 99 3.14 1.02 -10.19
N THR A 100 1.82 0.84 -10.28
CA THR A 100 0.86 1.79 -9.68
C THR A 100 0.87 1.73 -8.16
N VAL A 101 0.72 2.88 -7.53
CA VAL A 101 0.72 3.06 -6.08
C VAL A 101 -0.71 3.20 -5.57
N GLY A 102 -1.10 2.33 -4.64
CA GLY A 102 -2.43 2.38 -4.04
C GLY A 102 -2.47 3.09 -2.69
N ASP A 103 -3.69 3.45 -2.29
CA ASP A 103 -3.96 4.16 -1.04
C ASP A 103 -3.77 3.28 0.20
N ILE A 104 -3.58 3.97 1.34
CA ILE A 104 -3.34 3.34 2.64
C ILE A 104 -4.14 4.04 3.74
N GLY A 105 -4.24 3.40 4.90
CA GLY A 105 -4.83 4.00 6.09
C GLY A 105 -3.81 4.67 7.01
N GLY A 106 -4.24 5.69 7.78
CA GLY A 106 -3.44 6.31 8.83
C GLY A 106 -2.22 7.10 8.36
N ILE A 107 -2.30 7.73 7.19
CA ILE A 107 -1.19 8.49 6.62
C ILE A 107 -0.79 9.68 7.48
N ASP A 108 -1.73 10.29 8.17
CA ASP A 108 -1.51 11.36 9.13
C ASP A 108 -0.49 10.97 10.21
N LYS A 109 -0.64 9.77 10.79
CA LYS A 109 0.28 9.22 11.79
C LYS A 109 1.66 8.90 11.22
N LYS A 110 1.69 8.43 9.96
CA LYS A 110 2.95 8.11 9.27
C LYS A 110 3.76 9.37 8.97
N VAL A 111 3.10 10.47 8.60
CA VAL A 111 3.73 11.79 8.42
C VAL A 111 4.36 12.29 9.71
N VAL A 112 3.64 12.19 10.84
CA VAL A 112 4.18 12.57 12.15
C VAL A 112 5.40 11.73 12.54
N ALA A 113 5.36 10.42 12.28
CA ALA A 113 6.49 9.53 12.55
C ALA A 113 7.70 9.88 11.67
N ALA A 114 7.48 10.10 10.38
CA ALA A 114 8.55 10.44 9.44
C ALA A 114 9.23 11.78 9.78
N ASP A 115 8.46 12.77 10.18
CA ASP A 115 8.99 14.06 10.61
C ASP A 115 9.88 13.93 11.85
N LYS A 116 9.45 13.13 12.84
CA LYS A 116 10.25 12.85 14.06
C LYS A 116 11.58 12.15 13.75
N GLU A 117 11.60 11.31 12.72
CA GLU A 117 12.80 10.61 12.23
C GLU A 117 13.67 11.49 11.30
N GLY A 118 13.29 12.76 11.11
CA GLY A 118 14.06 13.71 10.32
C GLY A 118 13.98 13.51 8.81
N ALA A 119 12.88 12.95 8.30
CA ALA A 119 12.69 12.83 6.87
C ALA A 119 12.57 14.22 6.21
N GLU A 120 13.23 14.36 5.06
CA GLU A 120 13.20 15.58 4.25
C GLU A 120 12.10 15.52 3.18
N ILE A 121 11.79 14.30 2.71
CA ILE A 121 10.82 14.00 1.66
C ILE A 121 9.89 12.90 2.16
N PHE A 122 8.57 13.08 1.90
CA PHE A 122 7.57 12.05 2.15
C PHE A 122 6.72 11.81 0.90
N PHE A 123 6.83 10.63 0.31
CA PHE A 123 5.99 10.22 -0.81
C PHE A 123 4.62 9.76 -0.33
N ALA A 124 3.57 10.38 -0.85
CA ALA A 124 2.18 10.11 -0.49
C ALA A 124 1.35 9.71 -1.72
N PRO A 125 0.55 8.63 -1.66
CA PRO A 125 -0.37 8.29 -2.73
C PRO A 125 -1.32 9.45 -3.06
N ASN A 126 -1.53 9.72 -4.34
CA ASN A 126 -2.42 10.78 -4.80
C ASN A 126 -3.45 10.26 -5.79
N ASN A 127 -4.21 9.28 -5.36
CA ASN A 127 -5.33 8.76 -6.11
C ASN A 127 -6.58 9.59 -5.85
N PRO A 128 -7.47 9.74 -6.85
CA PRO A 128 -8.72 10.44 -6.65
C PRO A 128 -9.62 9.67 -5.69
N VAL A 129 -10.25 10.37 -4.75
CA VAL A 129 -11.25 9.78 -3.86
C VAL A 129 -12.42 9.26 -4.70
N SER A 130 -12.80 8.01 -4.51
CA SER A 130 -13.89 7.39 -5.24
C SER A 130 -15.24 8.08 -5.01
N LYS A 131 -16.17 7.90 -5.95
CA LYS A 131 -17.54 8.45 -5.81
C LYS A 131 -18.26 7.85 -4.60
N GLU A 132 -18.04 6.57 -4.36
CA GLU A 132 -18.58 5.82 -3.23
C GLU A 132 -18.07 6.37 -1.89
N GLU A 133 -16.77 6.61 -1.78
CA GLU A 133 -16.17 7.22 -0.59
C GLU A 133 -16.68 8.64 -0.37
N LYS A 134 -16.78 9.46 -1.41
CA LYS A 134 -17.36 10.82 -1.30
C LYS A 134 -18.83 10.79 -0.94
N LYS A 135 -19.59 9.78 -1.38
CA LYS A 135 -20.99 9.60 -0.99
C LYS A 135 -21.12 9.22 0.48
N ALA A 136 -20.22 8.36 0.98
CA ALA A 136 -20.18 7.93 2.38
C ALA A 136 -19.63 9.05 3.30
N ASN A 137 -18.63 9.78 2.83
CA ASN A 137 -18.01 10.91 3.52
C ASN A 137 -17.72 12.05 2.53
N PRO A 138 -18.58 13.07 2.43
CA PRO A 138 -18.39 14.21 1.53
C PRO A 138 -17.07 14.98 1.76
N LYS A 139 -16.46 14.83 2.95
CA LYS A 139 -15.16 15.46 3.31
C LYS A 139 -13.97 14.52 3.09
N ALA A 140 -14.17 13.35 2.46
CA ALA A 140 -13.10 12.42 2.15
C ALA A 140 -12.02 13.09 1.29
N LYS A 141 -10.75 12.87 1.66
CA LYS A 141 -9.55 13.42 1.03
C LYS A 141 -8.65 12.30 0.55
N SER A 142 -7.86 12.57 -0.48
CA SER A 142 -6.80 11.66 -0.90
C SER A 142 -5.74 11.52 0.21
N ASN A 143 -4.91 10.48 0.11
CA ASN A 143 -3.79 10.32 1.02
C ASN A 143 -2.85 11.54 0.97
N TYR A 144 -2.57 12.06 -0.23
CA TYR A 144 -1.73 13.25 -0.39
C TYR A 144 -2.29 14.49 0.32
N GLU A 145 -3.59 14.77 0.15
CA GLU A 145 -4.23 15.91 0.82
C GLU A 145 -4.18 15.76 2.35
N THR A 146 -4.46 14.57 2.86
CA THR A 146 -4.38 14.25 4.29
C THR A 146 -2.94 14.38 4.82
N ALA A 147 -1.94 13.91 4.06
CA ALA A 147 -0.53 14.04 4.42
C ALA A 147 -0.08 15.50 4.50
N LYS A 148 -0.50 16.33 3.53
CA LYS A 148 -0.21 17.78 3.55
C LYS A 148 -0.80 18.48 4.77
N GLU A 149 -2.02 18.15 5.12
CA GLU A 149 -2.68 18.72 6.31
C GLU A 149 -1.97 18.29 7.58
N ALA A 150 -1.60 17.02 7.72
CA ALA A 150 -0.86 16.53 8.87
C ALA A 150 0.51 17.23 8.99
N ALA A 151 1.26 17.35 7.91
CA ALA A 151 2.54 18.06 7.89
C ALA A 151 2.38 19.55 8.30
N LYS A 152 1.32 20.21 7.82
CA LYS A 152 1.01 21.60 8.19
C LYS A 152 0.68 21.74 9.68
N GLN A 153 -0.10 20.81 10.23
CA GLN A 153 -0.50 20.82 11.64
C GLN A 153 0.69 20.70 12.60
N ILE A 154 1.71 19.94 12.23
CA ILE A 154 2.93 19.77 13.03
C ILE A 154 4.04 20.75 12.64
N HIS A 155 3.77 21.71 11.77
CA HIS A 155 4.75 22.69 11.25
C HIS A 155 6.00 22.03 10.65
N SER A 156 5.83 20.87 10.03
CA SER A 156 6.91 20.14 9.39
C SER A 156 7.50 20.90 8.19
N LYS A 157 8.82 20.82 8.03
CA LYS A 157 9.54 21.31 6.84
C LYS A 157 9.67 20.24 5.75
N MET A 158 9.25 19.03 6.04
CA MET A 158 9.29 17.88 5.14
C MET A 158 8.45 18.14 3.88
N LYS A 159 9.01 17.87 2.71
CA LYS A 159 8.30 18.00 1.44
C LYS A 159 7.37 16.81 1.24
N ILE A 160 6.08 17.05 1.18
CA ILE A 160 5.07 16.02 0.84
C ILE A 160 4.93 15.98 -0.68
N VAL A 161 5.32 14.85 -1.27
CA VAL A 161 5.37 14.65 -2.72
C VAL A 161 4.28 13.67 -3.15
N PRO A 162 3.39 14.08 -4.07
CA PRO A 162 2.34 13.20 -4.57
C PRO A 162 2.93 12.17 -5.54
N VAL A 163 2.47 10.92 -5.43
CA VAL A 163 2.84 9.85 -6.35
C VAL A 163 1.60 9.03 -6.73
N LYS A 164 1.54 8.56 -7.96
CA LYS A 164 0.59 7.57 -8.48
C LYS A 164 1.27 6.28 -8.89
N THR A 165 2.56 6.37 -9.18
CA THR A 165 3.40 5.26 -9.62
C THR A 165 4.75 5.30 -8.91
N LEU A 166 5.46 4.16 -8.89
CA LEU A 166 6.85 4.12 -8.46
C LEU A 166 7.74 5.04 -9.31
N GLN A 167 7.44 5.15 -10.60
CA GLN A 167 8.18 6.00 -11.52
C GLN A 167 8.11 7.49 -11.13
N ASP A 168 6.96 7.95 -10.61
CA ASP A 168 6.83 9.34 -10.14
C ASP A 168 7.83 9.65 -9.02
N ALA A 169 8.04 8.72 -8.09
CA ALA A 169 9.01 8.88 -7.02
C ALA A 169 10.45 8.90 -7.56
N ILE A 170 10.79 8.00 -8.48
CA ILE A 170 12.10 7.96 -9.14
C ILE A 170 12.37 9.25 -9.90
N ASP A 171 11.42 9.69 -10.70
CA ASP A 171 11.55 10.93 -11.52
C ASP A 171 11.69 12.17 -10.65
N TYR A 172 10.96 12.21 -9.53
CA TYR A 172 11.10 13.29 -8.57
C TYR A 172 12.52 13.35 -8.00
N LEU A 173 13.07 12.21 -7.60
CA LEU A 173 14.40 12.14 -7.00
C LEU A 173 15.52 12.47 -7.99
N LYS A 174 15.34 12.14 -9.28
CA LYS A 174 16.29 12.47 -10.35
C LYS A 174 16.33 13.96 -10.69
N LYS A 175 15.22 14.67 -10.51
CA LYS A 175 15.07 16.09 -10.89
C LYS A 175 15.46 17.06 -9.77
N ASN A 176 15.46 16.62 -8.55
CA ASN A 176 15.68 17.44 -7.36
C ASN A 176 16.85 16.92 -6.52
#